data_baba94c7705be47a47011a52c62755bb
#
_entry.id   baba94c7705be47a47011a52c62755bb
#
_cell.length_a   1.000
_cell.length_b   1.000
_cell.length_c   1.000
_cell.angle_alpha   90.00
_cell.angle_beta   90.00
_cell.angle_gamma   90.00
#
_symmetry.space_group_name_H-M   'P 1'
#
loop_
_entity.id
_entity.type
_entity.pdbx_description
1 polymer ?
#
loop_
_entity_poly.entity_id
_entity_poly.type
_entity_poly.pdbx_seq_one_letter_code
_entity_poly.pdbx_strand_id
1 'polypeptide(L)'
;ASSISEANVIRLRTGRYATSYPNEMILVHEFGHAIHLVGMNGLKDQTLADMIRKVYQHASDNGLWPDTYAISNYEEYFATLSTVWFNVMQEGVDGRWDGIRGPVNTREELKVYDPEGYELMKHIYPEKTLPEPWHYNVNIYDIDGKSYKSYDENMKFNLDFIQ
;
A
#
# COMPACT_ATOMS: atom_id res chain seq x y z
N ALA A 1 -9.41 10.01 14.92
CA ALA A 1 -10.62 9.83 14.10
C ALA A 1 -10.20 9.83 12.64
N SER A 2 -10.58 8.80 11.89
CA SER A 2 -10.32 8.70 10.46
C SER A 2 -11.49 9.30 9.68
N SER A 3 -11.20 10.10 8.65
CA SER A 3 -12.20 10.69 7.79
C SER A 3 -11.90 10.33 6.33
N ILE A 4 -12.89 9.78 5.63
CA ILE A 4 -12.71 9.27 4.28
C ILE A 4 -13.81 9.85 3.40
N SER A 5 -13.42 10.28 2.20
CA SER A 5 -14.37 10.72 1.18
C SER A 5 -15.05 9.51 0.52
N GLU A 6 -16.38 9.55 0.42
CA GLU A 6 -17.14 8.58 -0.38
C GLU A 6 -16.62 8.49 -1.82
N ALA A 7 -16.23 9.62 -2.41
CA ALA A 7 -15.63 9.68 -3.74
C ALA A 7 -14.35 8.83 -3.87
N ASN A 8 -13.57 8.69 -2.79
CA ASN A 8 -12.43 7.80 -2.77
C ASN A 8 -12.87 6.34 -2.74
N VAL A 9 -13.83 5.99 -1.87
CA VAL A 9 -14.32 4.61 -1.74
C VAL A 9 -14.86 4.07 -3.08
N ILE A 10 -15.64 4.88 -3.81
CA ILE A 10 -16.18 4.52 -5.13
C ILE A 10 -15.23 4.83 -6.29
N ARG A 11 -14.02 5.31 -5.99
CA ARG A 11 -12.99 5.69 -6.96
C ARG A 11 -13.49 6.64 -8.05
N LEU A 12 -14.22 7.67 -7.66
CA LEU A 12 -14.73 8.68 -8.59
C LEU A 12 -13.58 9.55 -9.11
N ARG A 13 -13.16 9.34 -10.35
CA ARG A 13 -11.96 9.94 -10.94
C ARG A 13 -12.19 11.25 -11.67
N THR A 14 -13.44 11.55 -12.04
CA THR A 14 -13.78 12.69 -12.89
C THR A 14 -14.99 13.46 -12.35
N GLY A 15 -15.12 14.70 -12.80
CA GLY A 15 -16.24 15.56 -12.42
C GLY A 15 -15.95 16.41 -11.17
N ARG A 16 -16.95 17.23 -10.80
CA ARG A 16 -16.83 18.23 -9.71
C ARG A 16 -16.49 17.62 -8.35
N TYR A 17 -16.90 16.37 -8.12
CA TYR A 17 -16.75 15.66 -6.86
C TYR A 17 -15.72 14.53 -6.93
N ALA A 18 -14.82 14.57 -7.92
CA ALA A 18 -13.77 13.59 -8.03
C ALA A 18 -12.92 13.52 -6.77
N THR A 19 -12.43 12.31 -6.46
CA THR A 19 -11.54 12.12 -5.32
C THR A 19 -10.20 12.83 -5.53
N SER A 20 -9.65 13.41 -4.48
CA SER A 20 -8.28 13.94 -4.48
C SER A 20 -7.22 12.83 -4.48
N TYR A 21 -7.60 11.59 -4.21
CA TYR A 21 -6.73 10.43 -4.09
C TYR A 21 -7.21 9.28 -5.01
N PRO A 22 -7.17 9.46 -6.35
CA PRO A 22 -7.64 8.44 -7.29
C PRO A 22 -6.76 7.19 -7.33
N ASN A 23 -5.55 7.29 -6.79
CA ASN A 23 -4.47 6.32 -6.93
C ASN A 23 -4.25 5.48 -5.67
N GLU A 24 -5.03 5.71 -4.63
CA GLU A 24 -4.94 4.98 -3.37
C GLU A 24 -6.31 4.89 -2.70
N MET A 25 -6.67 3.71 -2.23
CA MET A 25 -7.85 3.52 -1.40
C MET A 25 -7.55 3.95 0.04
N ILE A 26 -7.81 5.21 0.33
CA ILE A 26 -7.54 5.81 1.64
C ILE A 26 -8.28 5.07 2.77
N LEU A 27 -9.44 4.47 2.48
CA LEU A 27 -10.14 3.64 3.48
C LEU A 27 -9.26 2.51 4.02
N VAL A 28 -8.51 1.84 3.16
CA VAL A 28 -7.63 0.73 3.59
C VAL A 28 -6.45 1.27 4.40
N HIS A 29 -5.87 2.39 3.98
CA HIS A 29 -4.80 3.07 4.70
C HIS A 29 -5.24 3.44 6.13
N GLU A 30 -6.32 4.19 6.25
CA GLU A 30 -6.89 4.62 7.53
C GLU A 30 -7.34 3.45 8.41
N PHE A 31 -7.86 2.39 7.80
CA PHE A 31 -8.23 1.19 8.53
C PHE A 31 -7.00 0.44 9.04
N GLY A 32 -5.87 0.49 8.31
CA GLY A 32 -4.56 0.06 8.79
C GLY A 32 -4.19 0.77 10.10
N HIS A 33 -4.29 2.09 10.15
CA HIS A 33 -4.09 2.84 11.39
C HIS A 33 -5.04 2.40 12.51
N ALA A 34 -6.32 2.21 12.21
CA ALA A 34 -7.29 1.76 13.21
C ALA A 34 -6.96 0.37 13.78
N ILE A 35 -6.55 -0.57 12.93
CA ILE A 35 -6.12 -1.91 13.36
C ILE A 35 -4.89 -1.80 14.27
N HIS A 36 -3.90 -1.02 13.86
CA HIS A 36 -2.65 -0.86 14.62
C HIS A 36 -2.88 -0.09 15.93
N LEU A 37 -3.37 1.16 15.82
CA LEU A 37 -3.38 2.09 16.96
C LEU A 37 -4.49 1.80 17.97
N VAL A 38 -5.64 1.28 17.51
CA VAL A 38 -6.76 0.96 18.39
C VAL A 38 -6.81 -0.54 18.69
N GLY A 39 -6.70 -1.36 17.64
CA GLY A 39 -6.74 -2.81 17.79
C GLY A 39 -5.52 -3.34 18.54
N MET A 40 -4.35 -3.31 17.93
CA MET A 40 -3.16 -3.95 18.47
C MET A 40 -2.61 -3.24 19.71
N ASN A 41 -2.48 -1.90 19.69
CA ASN A 41 -2.01 -1.15 20.85
C ASN A 41 -2.97 -1.18 22.03
N GLY A 42 -4.25 -1.49 21.79
CA GLY A 42 -5.25 -1.69 22.83
C GLY A 42 -5.20 -3.06 23.52
N LEU A 43 -4.49 -4.03 22.96
CA LEU A 43 -4.33 -5.35 23.55
C LEU A 43 -3.35 -5.32 24.72
N LYS A 44 -3.54 -6.24 25.68
CA LYS A 44 -2.55 -6.47 26.75
C LYS A 44 -1.26 -7.10 26.20
N ASP A 45 -1.41 -7.96 25.21
CA ASP A 45 -0.30 -8.55 24.49
C ASP A 45 0.15 -7.60 23.37
N GLN A 46 1.33 -7.04 23.51
CA GLN A 46 1.91 -6.07 22.58
C GLN A 46 2.74 -6.71 21.46
N THR A 47 2.75 -8.04 21.36
CA THR A 47 3.60 -8.78 20.41
C THR A 47 3.43 -8.27 18.96
N LEU A 48 2.19 -8.08 18.51
CA LEU A 48 1.93 -7.58 17.14
C LEU A 48 2.37 -6.14 16.94
N ALA A 49 2.12 -5.27 17.92
CA ALA A 49 2.56 -3.88 17.84
C ALA A 49 4.09 -3.76 17.83
N ASP A 50 4.77 -4.60 18.61
CA ASP A 50 6.24 -4.64 18.64
C ASP A 50 6.81 -5.24 17.35
N MET A 51 6.14 -6.21 16.72
CA MET A 51 6.51 -6.71 15.40
C MET A 51 6.49 -5.60 14.36
N ILE A 52 5.47 -4.76 14.32
CA ILE A 52 5.39 -3.63 13.38
C ILE A 52 6.59 -2.71 13.56
N ARG A 53 6.89 -2.31 14.79
CA ARG A 53 8.03 -1.44 15.10
C ARG A 53 9.37 -2.04 14.67
N LYS A 54 9.56 -3.34 14.95
CA LYS A 54 10.78 -4.07 14.60
C LYS A 54 10.97 -4.17 13.10
N VAL A 55 9.93 -4.53 12.35
CA VAL A 55 10.00 -4.67 10.90
C VAL A 55 10.19 -3.30 10.23
N TYR A 56 9.52 -2.26 10.70
CA TYR A 56 9.77 -0.88 10.26
C TYR A 56 11.22 -0.46 10.50
N GLN A 57 11.78 -0.73 11.70
CA GLN A 57 13.17 -0.40 12.00
C GLN A 57 14.13 -1.12 11.05
N HIS A 58 13.88 -2.40 10.77
CA HIS A 58 14.64 -3.15 9.77
C HIS A 58 14.56 -2.51 8.38
N ALA A 59 13.38 -2.14 7.92
CA ALA A 59 13.20 -1.45 6.64
C ALA A 59 13.97 -0.12 6.59
N SER A 60 13.89 0.67 7.65
CA SER A 60 14.60 1.95 7.79
C SER A 60 16.13 1.76 7.77
N ASP A 61 16.65 0.81 8.55
CA ASP A 61 18.09 0.56 8.66
C ASP A 61 18.69 0.04 7.34
N ASN A 62 17.89 -0.60 6.52
CA ASN A 62 18.29 -1.11 5.18
C ASN A 62 17.97 -0.15 4.03
N GLY A 63 17.47 1.05 4.32
CA GLY A 63 17.17 2.07 3.32
C GLY A 63 16.02 1.67 2.37
N LEU A 64 15.11 0.81 2.83
CA LEU A 64 13.91 0.46 2.08
C LEU A 64 12.92 1.61 2.09
N TRP A 65 12.06 1.67 1.06
CA TRP A 65 11.01 2.67 0.90
C TRP A 65 11.53 4.11 0.81
N PRO A 66 12.68 4.38 0.16
CA PRO A 66 13.28 5.71 0.13
C PRO A 66 12.30 6.72 -0.46
N ASP A 67 12.31 7.93 0.08
CA ASP A 67 11.45 9.02 -0.39
C ASP A 67 9.98 8.63 -0.54
N THR A 68 9.43 7.87 0.42
CA THR A 68 8.01 7.52 0.47
C THR A 68 7.39 7.93 1.80
N TYR A 69 6.05 7.98 1.79
CA TYR A 69 5.30 8.22 3.01
C TYR A 69 5.45 7.07 4.02
N ALA A 70 5.61 5.83 3.53
CA ALA A 70 5.79 4.64 4.36
C ALA A 70 6.97 4.75 5.33
N ILE A 71 8.10 5.37 4.92
CA ILE A 71 9.29 5.42 5.78
C ILE A 71 9.27 6.56 6.80
N SER A 72 8.24 7.40 6.83
CA SER A 72 8.15 8.54 7.75
C SER A 72 8.04 8.12 9.22
N ASN A 73 7.33 7.04 9.50
CA ASN A 73 7.22 6.40 10.82
C ASN A 73 6.57 5.00 10.69
N TYR A 74 6.64 4.21 11.77
CA TYR A 74 6.11 2.83 11.77
C TYR A 74 4.57 2.75 11.62
N GLU A 75 3.85 3.79 11.92
CA GLU A 75 2.39 3.87 11.79
C GLU A 75 2.02 3.99 10.31
N GLU A 76 2.69 4.90 9.59
CA GLU A 76 2.52 5.10 8.15
C GLU A 76 3.05 3.91 7.35
N TYR A 77 4.14 3.30 7.81
CA TYR A 77 4.66 2.07 7.22
C TYR A 77 3.59 0.99 7.20
N PHE A 78 2.99 0.68 8.35
CA PHE A 78 1.96 -0.36 8.43
C PHE A 78 0.71 -0.02 7.61
N ALA A 79 0.25 1.23 7.65
CA ALA A 79 -0.90 1.69 6.88
C ALA A 79 -0.64 1.61 5.37
N THR A 80 0.54 2.03 4.90
CA THR A 80 0.93 1.93 3.49
C THR A 80 1.08 0.48 3.06
N LEU A 81 1.73 -0.37 3.86
CA LEU A 81 1.81 -1.80 3.55
C LEU A 81 0.43 -2.46 3.47
N SER A 82 -0.56 -1.96 4.21
CA SER A 82 -1.94 -2.45 4.10
C SER A 82 -2.53 -2.17 2.71
N THR A 83 -2.29 -1.01 2.13
CA THR A 83 -2.73 -0.68 0.76
C THR A 83 -2.00 -1.50 -0.29
N VAL A 84 -0.71 -1.73 -0.10
CA VAL A 84 0.10 -2.62 -0.96
C VAL A 84 -0.41 -4.06 -0.87
N TRP A 85 -0.66 -4.57 0.33
CA TRP A 85 -1.14 -5.93 0.57
C TRP A 85 -2.44 -6.25 -0.18
N PHE A 86 -3.36 -5.31 -0.20
CA PHE A 86 -4.63 -5.45 -0.90
C PHE A 86 -4.59 -4.99 -2.36
N ASN A 87 -3.42 -4.60 -2.89
CA ASN A 87 -3.23 -4.12 -4.26
C ASN A 87 -4.13 -2.92 -4.61
N VAL A 88 -4.32 -2.01 -3.67
CA VAL A 88 -5.22 -0.84 -3.80
C VAL A 88 -4.50 0.50 -3.73
N MET A 89 -3.21 0.48 -3.95
CA MET A 89 -2.37 1.65 -4.16
C MET A 89 -1.71 1.57 -5.54
N GLN A 90 -1.70 2.67 -6.26
CA GLN A 90 -1.00 2.78 -7.52
C GLN A 90 0.49 2.98 -7.25
N GLU A 91 1.35 2.56 -8.16
CA GLU A 91 2.78 2.89 -8.09
C GLU A 91 3.04 4.40 -8.15
N GLY A 92 4.23 4.80 -7.79
CA GLY A 92 4.72 6.18 -7.96
C GLY A 92 4.76 6.59 -9.43
N VAL A 93 4.83 7.88 -9.68
CA VAL A 93 4.88 8.43 -11.05
C VAL A 93 6.06 7.83 -11.81
N ASP A 94 5.80 7.33 -13.01
CA ASP A 94 6.78 6.62 -13.84
C ASP A 94 7.42 5.40 -13.14
N GLY A 95 6.74 4.78 -12.16
CA GLY A 95 7.29 3.68 -11.38
C GLY A 95 8.46 4.09 -10.47
N ARG A 96 8.57 5.37 -10.10
CA ARG A 96 9.66 5.90 -9.29
C ARG A 96 9.22 6.20 -7.86
N TRP A 97 10.21 6.40 -7.01
CA TRP A 97 10.01 6.97 -5.68
C TRP A 97 9.64 8.45 -5.83
N ASP A 98 8.46 8.86 -5.40
CA ASP A 98 7.89 10.18 -5.69
C ASP A 98 7.60 11.04 -4.44
N GLY A 99 8.08 10.63 -3.28
CA GLY A 99 7.82 11.29 -2.00
C GLY A 99 6.61 10.74 -1.24
N ILE A 100 5.80 9.92 -1.90
CA ILE A 100 4.63 9.27 -1.31
C ILE A 100 4.69 7.77 -1.59
N ARG A 101 4.91 7.39 -2.85
CA ARG A 101 4.85 6.03 -3.38
C ARG A 101 6.14 5.67 -4.11
N GLY A 102 6.26 4.42 -4.49
CA GLY A 102 7.36 3.89 -5.26
C GLY A 102 6.92 2.81 -6.24
N PRO A 103 7.86 2.04 -6.78
CA PRO A 103 7.56 0.96 -7.73
C PRO A 103 6.86 -0.24 -7.09
N VAL A 104 6.82 -0.31 -5.76
CA VAL A 104 6.28 -1.46 -5.01
C VAL A 104 4.85 -1.14 -4.58
N ASN A 105 3.88 -1.82 -5.18
CA ASN A 105 2.47 -1.57 -4.91
C ASN A 105 1.58 -2.82 -5.00
N THR A 106 2.19 -4.00 -5.15
CA THR A 106 1.51 -5.29 -5.13
C THR A 106 2.10 -6.20 -4.07
N ARG A 107 1.34 -7.22 -3.68
CA ARG A 107 1.77 -8.24 -2.71
C ARG A 107 2.99 -9.02 -3.20
N GLU A 108 3.03 -9.31 -4.49
CA GLU A 108 4.10 -10.03 -5.14
C GLU A 108 5.39 -9.22 -5.13
N GLU A 109 5.31 -7.91 -5.38
CA GLU A 109 6.45 -6.99 -5.30
C GLU A 109 6.93 -6.82 -3.86
N LEU A 110 6.00 -6.65 -2.94
CA LEU A 110 6.31 -6.55 -1.51
C LEU A 110 7.13 -7.75 -1.05
N LYS A 111 6.75 -8.96 -1.48
CA LYS A 111 7.45 -10.19 -1.13
C LYS A 111 8.92 -10.19 -1.55
N VAL A 112 9.22 -9.57 -2.68
CA VAL A 112 10.59 -9.51 -3.23
C VAL A 112 11.37 -8.34 -2.63
N TYR A 113 10.73 -7.18 -2.50
CA TYR A 113 11.37 -5.94 -2.11
C TYR A 113 11.58 -5.83 -0.59
N ASP A 114 10.54 -6.15 0.18
CA ASP A 114 10.54 -6.10 1.65
C ASP A 114 9.96 -7.40 2.23
N PRO A 115 10.77 -8.47 2.25
CA PRO A 115 10.31 -9.78 2.70
C PRO A 115 9.80 -9.80 4.15
N GLU A 116 10.41 -9.00 5.05
CA GLU A 116 9.95 -8.91 6.44
C GLU A 116 8.61 -8.19 6.52
N GLY A 117 8.42 -7.12 5.75
CA GLY A 117 7.14 -6.45 5.60
C GLY A 117 6.06 -7.39 5.05
N TYR A 118 6.41 -8.19 4.03
CA TYR A 118 5.50 -9.18 3.48
C TYR A 118 5.05 -10.23 4.52
N GLU A 119 5.98 -10.81 5.29
CA GLU A 119 5.66 -11.80 6.31
C GLU A 119 4.84 -11.19 7.47
N LEU A 120 5.11 -9.95 7.85
CA LEU A 120 4.28 -9.20 8.78
C LEU A 120 2.83 -9.10 8.29
N MET A 121 2.63 -8.63 7.04
CA MET A 121 1.28 -8.45 6.48
C MET A 121 0.54 -9.78 6.32
N LYS A 122 1.24 -10.82 5.89
CA LYS A 122 0.72 -12.18 5.77
C LYS A 122 0.26 -12.76 7.11
N HIS A 123 0.93 -12.39 8.20
CA HIS A 123 0.56 -12.81 9.54
C HIS A 123 -0.74 -12.14 10.01
N ILE A 124 -0.99 -10.90 9.57
CA ILE A 124 -2.10 -10.06 10.04
C ILE A 124 -3.32 -10.17 9.13
N TYR A 125 -3.12 -10.19 7.82
CA TYR A 125 -4.21 -10.11 6.84
C TYR A 125 -4.40 -11.39 6.03
N PRO A 126 -5.65 -11.69 5.64
CA PRO A 126 -5.91 -12.77 4.69
C PRO A 126 -5.40 -12.38 3.29
N GLU A 127 -5.01 -13.40 2.51
CA GLU A 127 -4.66 -13.24 1.10
C GLU A 127 -5.92 -13.12 0.22
N LYS A 128 -6.59 -11.97 0.28
CA LYS A 128 -7.79 -11.67 -0.49
C LYS A 128 -7.63 -10.41 -1.30
N THR A 129 -8.39 -10.30 -2.37
CA THR A 129 -8.56 -9.06 -3.14
C THR A 129 -9.81 -8.34 -2.69
N LEU A 130 -9.81 -7.02 -2.82
CA LEU A 130 -11.00 -6.21 -2.58
C LEU A 130 -11.92 -6.23 -3.80
N PRO A 131 -13.23 -5.97 -3.62
CA PRO A 131 -14.17 -5.88 -4.73
C PRO A 131 -13.93 -4.62 -5.59
N GLU A 132 -14.56 -4.58 -6.77
CA GLU A 132 -14.62 -3.39 -7.59
C GLU A 132 -15.11 -2.15 -6.80
N PRO A 133 -14.63 -0.95 -7.12
CA PRO A 133 -13.68 -0.61 -8.19
C PRO A 133 -12.20 -0.73 -7.79
N TRP A 134 -11.90 -1.30 -6.64
CA TRP A 134 -10.58 -1.39 -6.04
C TRP A 134 -10.03 -2.82 -6.02
N HIS A 135 -10.10 -3.55 -7.12
CA HIS A 135 -9.38 -4.81 -7.23
C HIS A 135 -7.99 -4.61 -7.86
N TYR A 136 -7.16 -5.63 -7.87
CA TYR A 136 -5.72 -5.55 -8.17
C TYR A 136 -5.35 -4.88 -9.51
N ASN A 137 -6.25 -4.78 -10.47
CA ASN A 137 -6.01 -4.10 -11.75
C ASN A 137 -6.01 -2.56 -11.66
N VAL A 138 -6.11 -2.01 -10.48
CA VAL A 138 -6.06 -0.58 -10.21
C VAL A 138 -4.76 0.07 -10.72
N ASN A 139 -3.71 -0.71 -10.87
CA ASN A 139 -2.35 -0.22 -11.11
C ASN A 139 -2.04 0.11 -12.55
N ILE A 140 -2.95 -0.16 -13.48
CA ILE A 140 -2.62 -0.22 -14.88
C ILE A 140 -2.55 1.14 -15.54
N TYR A 141 -3.20 2.16 -14.99
CA TYR A 141 -3.34 3.45 -15.67
C TYR A 141 -3.12 4.63 -14.71
N ASP A 142 -2.33 5.58 -15.16
CA ASP A 142 -2.26 6.90 -14.56
C ASP A 142 -3.51 7.74 -14.89
N ILE A 143 -3.47 8.98 -14.41
CA ILE A 143 -4.54 9.96 -14.65
C ILE A 143 -4.72 10.28 -16.15
N ASP A 144 -3.67 10.12 -16.94
CA ASP A 144 -3.64 10.37 -18.39
C ASP A 144 -3.93 9.12 -19.22
N GLY A 145 -4.26 8.00 -18.57
CA GLY A 145 -4.57 6.74 -19.22
C GLY A 145 -3.34 5.97 -19.72
N LYS A 146 -2.13 6.37 -19.33
CA LYS A 146 -0.91 5.62 -19.63
C LYS A 146 -0.70 4.50 -18.64
N SER A 147 -0.35 3.33 -19.15
CA SER A 147 0.06 2.20 -18.32
C SER A 147 1.52 2.36 -17.92
N TYR A 148 1.82 2.32 -16.63
CA TYR A 148 3.20 2.31 -16.13
C TYR A 148 3.76 0.90 -15.99
N LYS A 149 2.92 -0.09 -15.77
CA LYS A 149 3.30 -1.49 -15.74
C LYS A 149 2.49 -2.28 -16.75
N SER A 150 3.16 -2.97 -17.64
CA SER A 150 2.53 -4.00 -18.45
C SER A 150 2.56 -5.31 -17.66
N TYR A 151 1.40 -5.75 -17.19
CA TYR A 151 1.24 -7.17 -16.97
C TYR A 151 1.22 -7.85 -18.35
N ASP A 152 1.97 -8.92 -18.51
CA ASP A 152 1.77 -9.76 -19.68
C ASP A 152 0.36 -10.39 -19.62
N GLU A 153 -0.07 -10.96 -20.72
CA GLU A 153 -1.38 -11.63 -20.85
C GLU A 153 -1.61 -12.77 -19.83
N ASN A 154 -0.55 -13.18 -19.10
CA ASN A 154 -0.56 -14.20 -18.06
C ASN A 154 -0.46 -13.61 -16.66
N MET A 155 -0.58 -12.28 -16.51
CA MET A 155 -0.42 -11.58 -15.23
C MET A 155 0.96 -11.80 -14.59
N LYS A 156 1.97 -12.12 -15.38
CA LYS A 156 3.34 -12.25 -14.90
C LYS A 156 3.97 -10.88 -14.74
N PHE A 157 4.46 -10.69 -13.56
CA PHE A 157 5.07 -9.48 -13.08
C PHE A 157 6.45 -9.23 -13.72
N ASN A 158 6.70 -8.03 -14.17
CA ASN A 158 8.03 -7.65 -14.62
C ASN A 158 8.84 -7.08 -13.45
N LEU A 159 9.74 -7.90 -12.91
CA LEU A 159 10.62 -7.56 -11.78
C LEU A 159 11.72 -6.56 -12.14
N ASP A 160 11.88 -6.18 -13.41
CA ASP A 160 12.99 -5.32 -13.88
C ASP A 160 12.89 -3.87 -13.37
N PHE A 161 11.77 -3.49 -12.74
CA PHE A 161 11.55 -2.15 -12.18
C PHE A 161 11.95 -2.00 -10.70
N ILE A 162 12.35 -3.09 -10.03
CA ILE A 162 12.65 -3.08 -8.59
C ILE A 162 14.16 -2.94 -8.31
N GLN A 163 14.99 -2.80 -9.33
CA GLN A 163 16.44 -2.60 -9.19
C GLN A 163 16.82 -1.15 -9.05
#